data_557daf71bf4aeea35e6769aef6203cc8
#
_entry.id   557daf71bf4aeea35e6769aef6203cc8
#
_cell.length_a   1.000
_cell.length_b   1.000
_cell.length_c   1.000
_cell.angle_alpha   90.00
_cell.angle_beta   90.00
_cell.angle_gamma   90.00
#
_symmetry.space_group_name_H-M   'P 1'
#
loop_
_entity.id
_entity.type
_entity.pdbx_description
1 polymer ?
#
loop_
_entity_poly.entity_id
_entity_poly.type
_entity_poly.pdbx_seq_one_letter_code
_entity_poly.pdbx_strand_id
1 'polypeptide(L)'
;DRSGTFLPICSLSLSLSLSLSLSLSLWLYLSLSPNRQTLTLALLRSDYLPNFSDAIKQVEINTIASSFGGISTNITPMHSYILTELGHQDKLVNLPENRALSGLCDAMVEAWKLQNRPAAAILFVVEDRTYNICDQRFHEFYIRETYPHVPVIRRTLTQLAIGARLGPTKELLVDTERQGGGREASIVYYRAGYEPGHYHGPQEWAARLLIERSVAIKCPSIQYHLAGTKKVQQALAKPDVLRRFVGSDEAKIEAICDIFTGLYSLDRDEEGDEAVRLALQDPERYVLKPQREGGGNNVYGADIPAALASMSEEERSAWILMERIFPPLSTGYMIRPDAGTAPPTPVQLVSELGIFGAIIGSKDKILYNRQVGHMLRTKLSTANEGGVAAGLGALDSPYLID
;
A
#
# COMPACT_ATOMS: atom_id res chain seq x y z
N ASP A 1 20.35 -29.26 1.33
CA ASP A 1 20.96 -28.61 0.18
C ASP A 1 19.94 -28.37 -0.92
N ARG A 2 19.25 -27.26 -0.87
CA ARG A 2 18.66 -26.59 -2.05
C ARG A 2 18.82 -25.11 -1.83
N SER A 3 19.87 -24.56 -2.44
CA SER A 3 20.11 -23.15 -2.54
C SER A 3 18.93 -22.43 -3.21
N GLY A 4 18.12 -21.74 -2.41
CA GLY A 4 17.14 -20.81 -2.94
C GLY A 4 17.87 -19.68 -3.66
N THR A 5 17.83 -19.70 -4.96
CA THR A 5 18.31 -18.60 -5.82
C THR A 5 17.41 -17.39 -5.60
N PHE A 6 17.84 -16.50 -4.72
CA PHE A 6 17.28 -15.16 -4.67
C PHE A 6 17.60 -14.43 -5.98
N LEU A 7 16.59 -13.76 -6.56
CA LEU A 7 16.86 -12.80 -7.62
C LEU A 7 17.89 -11.79 -7.13
N PRO A 8 18.87 -11.41 -7.94
CA PRO A 8 19.80 -10.35 -7.59
C PRO A 8 19.04 -9.02 -7.51
N ILE A 9 18.60 -8.66 -6.31
CA ILE A 9 18.09 -7.33 -5.98
C ILE A 9 19.25 -6.32 -5.91
N CYS A 10 20.47 -6.79 -6.16
CA CYS A 10 21.71 -6.01 -6.02
C CYS A 10 21.85 -4.82 -6.99
N SER A 11 21.09 -4.77 -8.09
CA SER A 11 21.13 -3.62 -9.01
C SER A 11 20.26 -2.43 -8.56
N LEU A 12 19.41 -2.63 -7.54
CA LEU A 12 18.50 -1.62 -7.01
C LEU A 12 19.15 -0.66 -5.99
N SER A 13 20.43 -0.85 -5.66
CA SER A 13 20.99 -0.29 -4.42
C SER A 13 21.85 0.96 -4.60
N LEU A 14 22.10 1.48 -5.78
CA LEU A 14 23.22 2.39 -5.98
C LEU A 14 22.93 3.86 -6.30
N SER A 15 21.69 4.31 -6.42
CA SER A 15 21.43 5.65 -6.98
C SER A 15 20.71 6.66 -6.12
N LEU A 16 21.01 6.73 -4.84
CA LEU A 16 20.42 7.79 -4.02
C LEU A 16 21.50 8.45 -3.15
N SER A 17 21.53 9.79 -3.14
CA SER A 17 22.54 10.65 -2.49
C SER A 17 23.00 10.19 -1.10
N LEU A 18 24.14 10.66 -0.63
CA LEU A 18 24.84 10.23 0.60
C LEU A 18 23.98 10.07 1.88
N SER A 19 22.90 10.79 2.04
CA SER A 19 21.93 10.61 3.14
C SER A 19 21.05 9.36 2.95
N LEU A 20 20.85 8.94 1.72
CA LEU A 20 20.16 7.73 1.34
C LEU A 20 21.07 6.49 1.37
N SER A 21 22.40 6.64 1.26
CA SER A 21 23.33 5.49 1.28
C SER A 21 23.35 4.78 2.63
N LEU A 22 23.23 5.49 3.73
CA LEU A 22 23.10 4.89 5.05
C LEU A 22 21.73 4.19 5.24
N SER A 23 20.67 4.80 4.73
CA SER A 23 19.35 4.18 4.75
C SER A 23 19.30 2.95 3.84
N LEU A 24 19.89 3.01 2.65
CA LEU A 24 19.94 1.88 1.71
C LEU A 24 20.76 0.70 2.25
N SER A 25 21.91 0.97 2.86
CA SER A 25 22.73 -0.07 3.49
C SER A 25 21.98 -0.76 4.60
N LEU A 26 21.20 0.00 5.39
CA LEU A 26 20.37 -0.55 6.45
C LEU A 26 19.15 -1.30 5.90
N TRP A 27 18.52 -0.82 4.82
CA TRP A 27 17.48 -1.52 4.10
C TRP A 27 17.95 -2.85 3.53
N LEU A 28 19.12 -2.86 2.88
CA LEU A 28 19.74 -4.08 2.37
C LEU A 28 20.07 -5.04 3.52
N TYR A 29 20.64 -4.53 4.62
CA TYR A 29 20.91 -5.33 5.81
C TYR A 29 19.63 -5.89 6.46
N LEU A 30 18.57 -5.10 6.51
CA LEU A 30 17.25 -5.53 6.99
C LEU A 30 16.66 -6.63 6.09
N SER A 31 16.75 -6.49 4.77
CA SER A 31 16.24 -7.49 3.83
C SER A 31 17.02 -8.81 3.89
N LEU A 32 18.30 -8.76 4.23
CA LEU A 32 19.16 -9.94 4.40
C LEU A 32 19.07 -10.53 5.82
N SER A 33 18.47 -9.84 6.78
CA SER A 33 18.29 -10.37 8.13
C SER A 33 17.33 -11.57 8.09
N PRO A 34 17.66 -12.67 8.79
CA PRO A 34 16.76 -13.82 8.82
C PRO A 34 15.42 -13.43 9.42
N ASN A 35 14.35 -13.64 8.67
CA ASN A 35 13.00 -13.43 9.16
C ASN A 35 12.74 -14.39 10.33
N ARG A 36 12.41 -13.83 11.49
CA ARG A 36 12.17 -14.59 12.73
C ARG A 36 10.70 -14.94 12.92
N GLN A 37 9.79 -14.26 12.21
CA GLN A 37 8.37 -14.61 12.25
C GLN A 37 8.11 -15.90 11.49
N THR A 38 7.27 -16.75 12.05
CA THR A 38 6.86 -18.03 11.42
C THR A 38 5.60 -17.84 10.57
N LEU A 39 4.82 -16.83 10.87
CA LEU A 39 3.62 -16.42 10.14
C LEU A 39 3.83 -15.06 9.50
N THR A 40 3.20 -14.86 8.37
CA THR A 40 3.13 -13.57 7.67
C THR A 40 1.69 -13.08 7.67
N LEU A 41 1.49 -11.82 8.00
CA LEU A 41 0.25 -11.10 7.80
C LEU A 41 0.49 -10.02 6.73
N ALA A 42 -0.29 -10.05 5.67
CA ALA A 42 -0.32 -9.01 4.66
C ALA A 42 -1.73 -8.39 4.60
N LEU A 43 -1.79 -7.08 4.80
CA LEU A 43 -2.99 -6.26 4.60
C LEU A 43 -2.70 -5.37 3.41
N LEU A 44 -3.35 -5.64 2.30
CA LEU A 44 -3.02 -5.11 0.99
C LEU A 44 -4.18 -4.26 0.46
N ARG A 45 -3.86 -3.32 -0.42
CA ARG A 45 -4.83 -2.68 -1.31
C ARG A 45 -4.29 -2.69 -2.72
N SER A 46 -5.03 -3.32 -3.63
CA SER A 46 -4.74 -3.28 -5.05
C SER A 46 -5.62 -2.24 -5.72
N ASP A 47 -5.02 -1.28 -6.40
CA ASP A 47 -5.69 -0.14 -6.99
C ASP A 47 -5.84 -0.33 -8.51
N TYR A 48 -7.04 -0.07 -9.02
CA TYR A 48 -7.42 -0.33 -10.40
C TYR A 48 -8.10 0.88 -11.04
N LEU A 49 -7.88 1.04 -12.33
CA LEU A 49 -8.65 1.96 -13.17
C LEU A 49 -9.37 1.16 -14.27
N PRO A 50 -10.64 1.45 -14.55
CA PRO A 50 -11.28 0.97 -15.77
C PRO A 50 -10.56 1.59 -16.97
N ASN A 51 -10.52 0.88 -18.10
CA ASN A 51 -9.96 1.36 -19.34
C ASN A 51 -11.05 1.41 -20.42
N PHE A 52 -10.87 2.20 -21.46
CA PHE A 52 -11.84 2.33 -22.55
C PHE A 52 -12.22 1.01 -23.26
N SER A 53 -11.42 -0.04 -23.10
CA SER A 53 -11.69 -1.38 -23.62
C SER A 53 -12.58 -2.24 -22.71
N ASP A 54 -13.27 -1.66 -21.74
CA ASP A 54 -14.04 -2.35 -20.68
C ASP A 54 -13.17 -3.25 -19.77
N ALA A 55 -11.85 -3.21 -19.94
CA ALA A 55 -10.93 -3.92 -19.09
C ALA A 55 -10.59 -3.11 -17.83
N ILE A 56 -10.34 -3.80 -16.74
CA ILE A 56 -9.81 -3.19 -15.51
C ILE A 56 -8.29 -3.38 -15.50
N LYS A 57 -7.55 -2.27 -15.36
CA LYS A 57 -6.08 -2.29 -15.31
C LYS A 57 -5.57 -1.90 -13.92
N GLN A 58 -4.59 -2.64 -13.43
CA GLN A 58 -3.97 -2.41 -12.14
C GLN A 58 -3.03 -1.21 -12.20
N VAL A 59 -3.20 -0.30 -11.24
CA VAL A 59 -2.34 0.87 -11.05
C VAL A 59 -1.13 0.51 -10.18
N GLU A 60 -1.41 -0.16 -9.04
CA GLU A 60 -0.38 -0.56 -8.06
C GLU A 60 -0.94 -1.53 -7.02
N ILE A 61 -0.04 -2.15 -6.24
CA ILE A 61 -0.37 -2.89 -5.02
C ILE A 61 0.31 -2.22 -3.85
N ASN A 62 -0.47 -1.73 -2.90
CA ASN A 62 0.02 -1.16 -1.65
C ASN A 62 0.19 -2.26 -0.61
N THR A 63 1.42 -2.49 -0.17
CA THR A 63 1.78 -3.54 0.81
C THR A 63 2.01 -3.00 2.21
N ILE A 64 2.14 -1.68 2.35
CA ILE A 64 2.36 -1.00 3.64
C ILE A 64 1.38 0.15 3.77
N ALA A 65 0.91 0.39 4.98
CA ALA A 65 0.11 1.55 5.36
C ALA A 65 -1.10 1.82 4.43
N SER A 66 -1.67 0.78 3.82
CA SER A 66 -2.85 0.92 2.95
C SER A 66 -3.95 1.69 3.67
N SER A 67 -4.19 2.92 3.22
CA SER A 67 -5.10 3.84 3.88
C SER A 67 -6.54 3.70 3.38
N PHE A 68 -7.44 4.34 4.10
CA PHE A 68 -8.86 4.52 3.81
C PHE A 68 -9.77 3.31 4.08
N GLY A 69 -9.27 2.21 4.64
CA GLY A 69 -10.14 1.08 5.03
C GLY A 69 -11.20 1.47 6.05
N GLY A 70 -10.84 2.31 7.03
CA GLY A 70 -11.77 2.81 8.05
C GLY A 70 -12.74 3.85 7.51
N ILE A 71 -12.24 4.84 6.77
CA ILE A 71 -13.09 5.93 6.27
C ILE A 71 -14.00 5.42 5.16
N SER A 72 -13.51 4.63 4.18
CA SER A 72 -14.34 4.16 3.07
C SER A 72 -15.48 3.24 3.53
N THR A 73 -15.29 2.48 4.62
CA THR A 73 -16.38 1.71 5.24
C THR A 73 -17.53 2.62 5.68
N ASN A 74 -17.21 3.84 6.15
CA ASN A 74 -18.24 4.80 6.62
C ASN A 74 -18.85 5.64 5.48
N ILE A 75 -18.24 5.68 4.29
CA ILE A 75 -18.80 6.41 3.14
C ILE A 75 -20.06 5.73 2.61
N THR A 76 -20.12 4.40 2.56
CA THR A 76 -21.31 3.66 2.09
C THR A 76 -22.56 3.97 2.91
N PRO A 77 -22.56 3.92 4.26
CA PRO A 77 -23.72 4.36 5.07
C PRO A 77 -24.10 5.83 4.85
N MET A 78 -23.11 6.71 4.64
CA MET A 78 -23.39 8.12 4.33
C MET A 78 -24.17 8.26 3.02
N HIS A 79 -23.74 7.58 1.96
CA HIS A 79 -24.45 7.60 0.67
C HIS A 79 -25.81 6.91 0.76
N SER A 80 -25.94 5.83 1.55
CA SER A 80 -27.25 5.21 1.81
C SER A 80 -28.23 6.19 2.47
N TYR A 81 -27.76 6.96 3.46
CA TYR A 81 -28.53 8.02 4.09
C TYR A 81 -28.96 9.09 3.07
N ILE A 82 -28.03 9.59 2.25
CA ILE A 82 -28.31 10.62 1.26
C ILE A 82 -29.35 10.12 0.24
N LEU A 83 -29.20 8.91 -0.30
CA LEU A 83 -30.18 8.33 -1.23
C LEU A 83 -31.56 8.21 -0.59
N THR A 84 -31.62 7.84 0.68
CA THR A 84 -32.89 7.75 1.44
C THR A 84 -33.56 9.11 1.57
N GLU A 85 -32.83 10.14 1.99
CA GLU A 85 -33.34 11.52 2.11
C GLU A 85 -33.80 12.09 0.76
N LEU A 86 -33.19 11.70 -0.33
CA LEU A 86 -33.58 12.09 -1.69
C LEU A 86 -34.74 11.26 -2.27
N GLY A 87 -35.29 10.29 -1.52
CA GLY A 87 -36.40 9.46 -1.96
C GLY A 87 -36.00 8.31 -2.91
N HIS A 88 -34.75 7.91 -2.92
CA HIS A 88 -34.20 6.86 -3.79
C HIS A 88 -33.88 5.56 -3.05
N GLN A 89 -34.77 5.11 -2.16
CA GLN A 89 -34.58 3.86 -1.39
C GLN A 89 -34.45 2.62 -2.30
N ASP A 90 -35.10 2.62 -3.45
CA ASP A 90 -35.02 1.57 -4.46
C ASP A 90 -33.61 1.36 -5.01
N LYS A 91 -32.75 2.38 -4.92
CA LYS A 91 -31.36 2.35 -5.40
C LYS A 91 -30.36 1.85 -4.38
N LEU A 92 -30.76 1.63 -3.13
CA LEU A 92 -29.83 1.16 -2.08
C LEU A 92 -29.27 -0.23 -2.38
N VAL A 93 -29.99 -1.07 -3.11
CA VAL A 93 -29.54 -2.40 -3.54
C VAL A 93 -28.28 -2.33 -4.42
N ASN A 94 -28.04 -1.21 -5.07
CA ASN A 94 -26.89 -0.98 -5.93
C ASN A 94 -25.62 -0.52 -5.17
N LEU A 95 -25.72 -0.22 -3.89
CA LEU A 95 -24.59 0.11 -3.04
C LEU A 95 -24.03 -1.16 -2.40
N PRO A 96 -22.84 -1.66 -2.81
CA PRO A 96 -22.27 -2.85 -2.22
C PRO A 96 -21.83 -2.61 -0.77
N GLU A 97 -22.05 -3.61 0.08
CA GLU A 97 -21.56 -3.57 1.45
C GLU A 97 -20.03 -3.44 1.46
N ASN A 98 -19.52 -2.55 2.30
CA ASN A 98 -18.08 -2.35 2.45
C ASN A 98 -17.59 -2.77 3.84
N ARG A 99 -16.90 -3.90 3.91
CA ARG A 99 -16.34 -4.46 5.14
C ARG A 99 -14.83 -4.22 5.29
N ALA A 100 -14.28 -3.19 4.65
CA ALA A 100 -12.84 -2.96 4.68
C ALA A 100 -12.31 -2.82 6.11
N LEU A 101 -12.96 -2.02 6.96
CA LEU A 101 -12.55 -1.83 8.34
C LEU A 101 -12.57 -3.13 9.14
N SER A 102 -13.73 -3.79 9.17
CA SER A 102 -13.89 -5.03 9.94
C SER A 102 -12.96 -6.12 9.43
N GLY A 103 -12.90 -6.34 8.12
CA GLY A 103 -12.11 -7.42 7.56
C GLY A 103 -10.59 -7.23 7.73
N LEU A 104 -10.07 -6.01 7.66
CA LEU A 104 -8.66 -5.72 7.95
C LEU A 104 -8.35 -5.96 9.44
N CYS A 105 -9.22 -5.51 10.33
CA CYS A 105 -9.06 -5.69 11.77
C CYS A 105 -9.21 -7.15 12.20
N ASP A 106 -10.20 -7.86 11.66
CA ASP A 106 -10.42 -9.28 11.93
C ASP A 106 -9.21 -10.12 11.51
N ALA A 107 -8.58 -9.80 10.38
CA ALA A 107 -7.34 -10.47 9.95
C ALA A 107 -6.17 -10.19 10.90
N MET A 108 -6.03 -8.97 11.44
CA MET A 108 -5.03 -8.67 12.47
C MET A 108 -5.25 -9.49 13.73
N VAL A 109 -6.51 -9.59 14.18
CA VAL A 109 -6.88 -10.36 15.37
C VAL A 109 -6.73 -11.87 15.12
N GLU A 110 -7.03 -12.35 13.92
CA GLU A 110 -6.81 -13.75 13.57
C GLU A 110 -5.32 -14.12 13.60
N ALA A 111 -4.45 -13.27 13.05
CA ALA A 111 -3.00 -13.45 13.15
C ALA A 111 -2.52 -13.40 14.62
N TRP A 112 -3.12 -12.54 15.44
CA TRP A 112 -2.85 -12.47 16.87
C TRP A 112 -3.24 -13.77 17.60
N LYS A 113 -4.41 -14.35 17.31
CA LYS A 113 -4.85 -15.64 17.86
C LYS A 113 -3.92 -16.78 17.48
N LEU A 114 -3.49 -16.82 16.21
CA LEU A 114 -2.56 -17.84 15.70
C LEU A 114 -1.17 -17.78 16.36
N GLN A 115 -0.75 -16.62 16.87
CA GLN A 115 0.47 -16.47 17.68
C GLN A 115 0.34 -17.10 19.07
N ASN A 116 -0.88 -17.34 19.54
CA ASN A 116 -1.19 -17.95 20.85
C ASN A 116 -0.48 -17.27 22.04
N ARG A 117 -0.50 -15.92 22.04
CA ARG A 117 0.11 -15.06 23.11
C ARG A 117 -0.94 -14.09 23.64
N PRO A 118 -1.89 -14.55 24.48
CA PRO A 118 -3.09 -13.78 24.85
C PRO A 118 -2.82 -12.50 25.63
N ALA A 119 -1.64 -12.36 26.26
CA ALA A 119 -1.25 -11.12 26.94
C ALA A 119 -0.57 -10.10 26.02
N ALA A 120 -0.17 -10.51 24.81
CA ALA A 120 0.53 -9.64 23.87
C ALA A 120 -0.41 -8.67 23.17
N ALA A 121 0.14 -7.52 22.77
CA ALA A 121 -0.61 -6.46 22.10
C ALA A 121 -0.45 -6.50 20.58
N ILE A 122 -1.39 -5.85 19.89
CA ILE A 122 -1.21 -5.35 18.53
C ILE A 122 -0.61 -3.95 18.64
N LEU A 123 0.59 -3.77 18.08
CA LEU A 123 1.30 -2.49 18.03
C LEU A 123 1.06 -1.79 16.71
N PHE A 124 0.52 -0.57 16.77
CA PHE A 124 0.44 0.35 15.64
C PHE A 124 1.68 1.25 15.65
N VAL A 125 2.51 1.14 14.62
CA VAL A 125 3.63 2.06 14.38
C VAL A 125 3.12 3.24 13.57
N VAL A 126 3.20 4.42 14.13
CA VAL A 126 2.52 5.62 13.63
C VAL A 126 3.46 6.81 13.55
N GLU A 127 3.03 7.87 12.84
CA GLU A 127 3.66 9.19 12.90
C GLU A 127 3.22 9.93 14.16
N ASP A 128 4.02 10.89 14.62
CA ASP A 128 3.66 11.78 15.72
C ASP A 128 2.43 12.62 15.39
N ARG A 129 2.41 13.18 14.18
CA ARG A 129 1.28 13.93 13.62
C ARG A 129 0.91 13.38 12.26
N THR A 130 -0.35 13.10 12.06
CA THR A 130 -0.87 12.65 10.77
C THR A 130 -2.25 13.25 10.52
N TYR A 131 -2.47 13.75 9.30
CA TYR A 131 -3.81 14.17 8.87
C TYR A 131 -4.75 12.99 8.68
N ASN A 132 -4.24 11.76 8.53
CA ASN A 132 -5.00 10.52 8.36
C ASN A 132 -5.36 9.86 9.69
N ILE A 133 -5.47 10.64 10.76
CA ILE A 133 -5.70 10.12 12.11
C ILE A 133 -7.04 9.37 12.24
N CYS A 134 -8.09 9.85 11.57
CA CYS A 134 -9.42 9.22 11.65
C CYS A 134 -9.39 7.78 11.12
N ASP A 135 -8.82 7.55 9.93
CA ASP A 135 -8.70 6.21 9.36
C ASP A 135 -7.95 5.26 10.29
N GLN A 136 -6.83 5.72 10.87
CA GLN A 136 -6.05 4.91 11.81
C GLN A 136 -6.82 4.58 13.09
N ARG A 137 -7.55 5.57 13.65
CA ARG A 137 -8.30 5.40 14.89
C ARG A 137 -9.51 4.48 14.74
N PHE A 138 -10.17 4.46 13.60
CA PHE A 138 -11.25 3.52 13.33
C PHE A 138 -10.80 2.07 13.50
N HIS A 139 -9.61 1.70 13.05
CA HIS A 139 -9.07 0.36 13.25
C HIS A 139 -8.86 0.04 14.74
N GLU A 140 -8.30 0.98 15.50
CA GLU A 140 -8.10 0.79 16.94
C GLU A 140 -9.40 0.69 17.72
N PHE A 141 -10.38 1.53 17.37
CA PHE A 141 -11.71 1.52 18.02
C PHE A 141 -12.43 0.23 17.72
N TYR A 142 -12.47 -0.19 16.47
CA TYR A 142 -13.08 -1.46 16.08
C TYR A 142 -12.50 -2.65 16.85
N ILE A 143 -11.15 -2.74 16.94
CA ILE A 143 -10.52 -3.83 17.69
C ILE A 143 -10.91 -3.77 19.18
N ARG A 144 -10.93 -2.58 19.79
CA ARG A 144 -11.27 -2.42 21.21
C ARG A 144 -12.72 -2.72 21.51
N GLU A 145 -13.62 -2.37 20.61
CA GLU A 145 -15.06 -2.62 20.74
C GLU A 145 -15.41 -4.09 20.49
N THR A 146 -14.89 -4.65 19.40
CA THR A 146 -15.23 -6.02 18.99
C THR A 146 -14.43 -7.08 19.75
N TYR A 147 -13.17 -6.76 20.09
CA TYR A 147 -12.21 -7.67 20.76
C TYR A 147 -11.59 -7.04 22.00
N PRO A 148 -12.38 -6.71 23.05
CA PRO A 148 -11.88 -5.94 24.21
C PRO A 148 -10.76 -6.63 24.99
N HIS A 149 -10.57 -7.92 24.79
CA HIS A 149 -9.47 -8.69 25.37
C HIS A 149 -8.14 -8.56 24.62
N VAL A 150 -8.15 -7.98 23.41
CA VAL A 150 -6.95 -7.77 22.58
C VAL A 150 -6.36 -6.39 22.86
N PRO A 151 -5.19 -6.29 23.51
CA PRO A 151 -4.59 -5.00 23.79
C PRO A 151 -4.07 -4.32 22.53
N VAL A 152 -4.24 -3.00 22.44
CA VAL A 152 -3.74 -2.17 21.34
C VAL A 152 -2.80 -1.08 21.89
N ILE A 153 -1.63 -0.95 21.30
CA ILE A 153 -0.60 0.05 21.62
C ILE A 153 -0.32 0.90 20.38
N ARG A 154 -0.15 2.21 20.56
CA ARG A 154 0.37 3.14 19.53
C ARG A 154 1.74 3.65 19.94
N ARG A 155 2.72 3.61 19.02
CA ARG A 155 4.05 4.21 19.22
C ARG A 155 4.60 4.72 17.89
N THR A 156 5.36 5.82 17.98
CA THR A 156 6.21 6.26 16.88
C THR A 156 7.52 5.46 16.84
N LEU A 157 8.24 5.50 15.71
CA LEU A 157 9.57 4.87 15.62
C LEU A 157 10.54 5.47 16.63
N THR A 158 10.48 6.78 16.90
CA THR A 158 11.28 7.46 17.92
C THR A 158 10.98 6.94 19.33
N GLN A 159 9.69 6.77 19.67
CA GLN A 159 9.31 6.18 20.95
C GLN A 159 9.78 4.73 21.09
N LEU A 160 9.73 3.97 20.00
CA LEU A 160 10.22 2.59 19.97
C LEU A 160 11.75 2.50 20.06
N ALA A 161 12.47 3.48 19.50
CA ALA A 161 13.93 3.55 19.66
C ALA A 161 14.36 3.66 21.12
N ILE A 162 13.55 4.32 21.95
CA ILE A 162 13.83 4.52 23.38
C ILE A 162 13.26 3.36 24.22
N GLY A 163 12.01 2.96 23.96
CA GLY A 163 11.22 2.10 24.83
C GLY A 163 10.95 0.70 24.29
N ALA A 164 11.66 0.24 23.25
CA ALA A 164 11.51 -1.13 22.77
C ALA A 164 12.80 -1.94 22.96
N ARG A 165 12.63 -3.24 23.24
CA ARG A 165 13.74 -4.18 23.37
C ARG A 165 13.31 -5.59 22.98
N LEU A 166 14.27 -6.45 22.72
CA LEU A 166 14.01 -7.89 22.54
C LEU A 166 14.16 -8.61 23.88
N GLY A 167 13.19 -9.46 24.19
CA GLY A 167 13.29 -10.39 25.29
C GLY A 167 14.18 -11.61 24.95
N PRO A 168 14.30 -12.57 25.89
CA PRO A 168 15.20 -13.73 25.75
C PRO A 168 14.89 -14.61 24.53
N THR A 169 13.61 -14.77 24.15
CA THR A 169 13.18 -15.56 22.99
C THR A 169 12.88 -14.68 21.75
N LYS A 170 13.40 -13.43 21.74
CA LYS A 170 13.22 -12.42 20.68
C LYS A 170 11.79 -11.88 20.58
N GLU A 171 11.00 -11.99 21.61
CA GLU A 171 9.75 -11.27 21.74
C GLU A 171 9.99 -9.76 21.75
N LEU A 172 9.13 -9.00 21.09
CA LEU A 172 9.19 -7.56 21.07
C LEU A 172 8.51 -7.01 22.32
N LEU A 173 9.29 -6.45 23.24
CA LEU A 173 8.80 -5.80 24.45
C LEU A 173 8.77 -4.29 24.24
N VAL A 174 7.62 -3.66 24.50
CA VAL A 174 7.39 -2.22 24.32
C VAL A 174 7.01 -1.61 25.65
N ASP A 175 7.71 -0.59 26.09
CA ASP A 175 7.41 0.10 27.33
C ASP A 175 6.04 0.79 27.27
N THR A 176 5.30 0.65 28.35
CA THR A 176 3.99 1.29 28.54
C THR A 176 3.99 2.07 29.84
N GLU A 177 3.29 3.21 29.88
CA GLU A 177 3.21 4.07 31.07
C GLU A 177 2.61 3.39 32.30
N ARG A 178 1.89 2.29 32.09
CA ARG A 178 1.09 1.61 33.13
C ARG A 178 1.74 0.37 33.72
N GLN A 179 2.84 -0.14 33.15
CA GLN A 179 3.48 -1.38 33.61
C GLN A 179 5.00 -1.23 33.55
N GLY A 180 5.65 -1.22 34.72
CA GLY A 180 7.09 -1.39 34.79
C GLY A 180 7.48 -2.76 34.23
N GLY A 181 8.24 -2.78 33.13
CA GLY A 181 8.70 -4.02 32.51
C GLY A 181 8.35 -4.19 31.02
N GLY A 182 7.47 -3.38 30.49
CA GLY A 182 7.04 -3.41 29.10
C GLY A 182 6.00 -4.50 28.78
N ARG A 183 5.24 -4.31 27.72
CA ARG A 183 4.26 -5.28 27.20
C ARG A 183 4.79 -5.90 25.92
N GLU A 184 4.63 -7.20 25.76
CA GLU A 184 4.90 -7.88 24.50
C GLU A 184 3.96 -7.38 23.39
N ALA A 185 4.52 -7.13 22.20
CA ALA A 185 3.78 -6.95 20.94
C ALA A 185 3.97 -8.19 20.07
N SER A 186 2.87 -8.88 19.75
CA SER A 186 2.91 -10.06 18.86
C SER A 186 2.60 -9.72 17.41
N ILE A 187 1.88 -8.63 17.16
CA ILE A 187 1.62 -8.07 15.83
C ILE A 187 2.16 -6.64 15.79
N VAL A 188 2.84 -6.29 14.70
CA VAL A 188 3.30 -4.92 14.43
C VAL A 188 2.67 -4.46 13.13
N TYR A 189 1.73 -3.52 13.20
CA TYR A 189 1.07 -2.94 12.05
C TYR A 189 1.64 -1.56 11.76
N TYR A 190 2.26 -1.41 10.58
CA TYR A 190 2.89 -0.15 10.18
C TYR A 190 1.88 0.78 9.52
N ARG A 191 1.72 1.96 10.10
CA ARG A 191 1.02 3.12 9.52
C ARG A 191 1.99 4.26 9.18
N ALA A 192 3.28 4.08 9.52
CA ALA A 192 4.41 4.93 9.22
C ALA A 192 5.62 4.09 8.82
N GLY A 193 6.67 4.68 8.32
CA GLY A 193 7.92 4.01 7.95
C GLY A 193 7.95 3.54 6.49
N TYR A 194 7.09 4.07 5.63
CA TYR A 194 7.05 3.78 4.19
C TYR A 194 7.88 4.78 3.35
N GLU A 195 8.33 5.88 3.95
CA GLU A 195 9.20 6.86 3.29
C GLU A 195 10.36 7.28 4.19
N PRO A 196 11.47 7.79 3.63
CA PRO A 196 12.64 8.20 4.40
C PRO A 196 12.35 9.29 5.43
N GLY A 197 11.39 10.19 5.19
CA GLY A 197 10.99 11.27 6.08
C GLY A 197 10.46 10.80 7.44
N HIS A 198 10.03 9.54 7.54
CA HIS A 198 9.60 8.93 8.81
C HIS A 198 10.76 8.50 9.73
N TYR A 199 12.00 8.57 9.24
CA TYR A 199 13.21 8.19 9.97
C TYR A 199 14.06 9.45 10.18
N HIS A 200 13.93 10.05 11.37
CA HIS A 200 14.60 11.31 11.68
C HIS A 200 16.10 11.15 11.93
N GLY A 201 16.55 9.90 12.16
CA GLY A 201 17.95 9.61 12.37
C GLY A 201 18.25 8.10 12.47
N PRO A 202 19.49 7.72 12.80
CA PRO A 202 19.90 6.32 12.92
C PRO A 202 19.09 5.51 13.94
N GLN A 203 18.54 6.17 14.95
CA GLN A 203 17.78 5.53 16.01
C GLN A 203 16.44 4.94 15.53
N GLU A 204 15.74 5.59 14.63
CA GLU A 204 14.49 5.08 14.06
C GLU A 204 14.77 3.87 13.15
N TRP A 205 15.88 3.90 12.40
CA TRP A 205 16.35 2.76 11.64
C TRP A 205 16.75 1.58 12.54
N ALA A 206 17.40 1.85 13.67
CA ALA A 206 17.72 0.83 14.66
C ALA A 206 16.44 0.22 15.28
N ALA A 207 15.42 1.05 15.56
CA ALA A 207 14.11 0.57 16.00
C ALA A 207 13.45 -0.32 14.96
N ARG A 208 13.48 0.05 13.68
CA ARG A 208 12.97 -0.79 12.58
C ARG A 208 13.71 -2.13 12.54
N LEU A 209 15.03 -2.12 12.62
CA LEU A 209 15.86 -3.33 12.65
C LEU A 209 15.53 -4.22 13.85
N LEU A 210 15.36 -3.62 15.05
CA LEU A 210 14.98 -4.35 16.26
C LEU A 210 13.64 -5.06 16.06
N ILE A 211 12.63 -4.38 15.49
CA ILE A 211 11.32 -4.96 15.18
C ILE A 211 11.47 -6.11 14.19
N GLU A 212 12.24 -5.94 13.11
CA GLU A 212 12.44 -7.00 12.10
C GLU A 212 13.10 -8.24 12.70
N ARG A 213 13.99 -8.08 13.69
CA ARG A 213 14.66 -9.17 14.40
C ARG A 213 13.79 -9.87 15.44
N SER A 214 12.61 -9.35 15.75
CA SER A 214 11.67 -9.94 16.69
C SER A 214 10.90 -11.11 16.07
N VAL A 215 10.28 -11.93 16.92
CA VAL A 215 9.34 -12.98 16.54
C VAL A 215 7.92 -12.46 16.27
N ALA A 216 7.65 -11.18 16.55
CA ALA A 216 6.37 -10.55 16.23
C ALA A 216 6.06 -10.68 14.73
N ILE A 217 4.81 -10.81 14.36
CA ILE A 217 4.37 -10.72 12.96
C ILE A 217 4.35 -9.25 12.56
N LYS A 218 5.20 -8.88 11.59
CA LYS A 218 5.21 -7.54 10.98
C LYS A 218 4.21 -7.52 9.83
N CYS A 219 3.42 -6.46 9.77
CA CYS A 219 2.51 -6.15 8.68
C CYS A 219 2.81 -4.74 8.14
N PRO A 220 3.64 -4.68 7.08
CA PRO A 220 4.41 -5.74 6.46
C PRO A 220 5.76 -6.02 7.16
N SER A 221 6.37 -7.19 6.86
CA SER A 221 7.82 -7.35 7.02
C SER A 221 8.55 -6.52 5.98
N ILE A 222 9.87 -6.32 6.16
CA ILE A 222 10.65 -5.55 5.20
C ILE A 222 10.63 -6.18 3.80
N GLN A 223 10.61 -7.52 3.69
CA GLN A 223 10.52 -8.22 2.41
C GLN A 223 9.21 -7.92 1.69
N TYR A 224 8.08 -7.95 2.42
CA TYR A 224 6.78 -7.60 1.84
C TYR A 224 6.65 -6.11 1.52
N HIS A 225 7.26 -5.24 2.32
CA HIS A 225 7.32 -3.82 1.99
C HIS A 225 8.06 -3.59 0.66
N LEU A 226 9.23 -4.23 0.48
CA LEU A 226 9.97 -4.15 -0.78
C LEU A 226 9.22 -4.79 -1.95
N ALA A 227 8.45 -5.86 -1.71
CA ALA A 227 7.64 -6.50 -2.74
C ALA A 227 6.55 -5.59 -3.34
N GLY A 228 6.12 -4.55 -2.61
CA GLY A 228 5.17 -3.54 -3.09
C GLY A 228 5.79 -2.44 -3.96
N THR A 229 7.11 -2.43 -4.16
CA THR A 229 7.76 -1.38 -4.97
C THR A 229 7.38 -1.49 -6.44
N LYS A 230 7.39 -0.36 -7.14
CA LYS A 230 7.04 -0.29 -8.57
C LYS A 230 7.94 -1.19 -9.42
N LYS A 231 9.23 -1.31 -9.05
CA LYS A 231 10.18 -2.19 -9.74
C LYS A 231 9.82 -3.67 -9.60
N VAL A 232 9.35 -4.11 -8.43
CA VAL A 232 8.89 -5.48 -8.25
C VAL A 232 7.60 -5.73 -9.06
N GLN A 233 6.67 -4.78 -9.07
CA GLN A 233 5.47 -4.86 -9.92
C GLN A 233 5.84 -5.00 -11.40
N GLN A 234 6.79 -4.19 -11.89
CA GLN A 234 7.30 -4.26 -13.26
C GLN A 234 7.94 -5.64 -13.56
N ALA A 235 8.73 -6.17 -12.62
CA ALA A 235 9.32 -7.50 -12.78
C ALA A 235 8.26 -8.62 -12.79
N LEU A 236 7.22 -8.53 -11.97
CA LEU A 236 6.12 -9.49 -11.92
C LEU A 236 5.22 -9.45 -13.16
N ALA A 237 5.20 -8.36 -13.91
CA ALA A 237 4.46 -8.27 -15.17
C ALA A 237 5.06 -9.15 -16.28
N LYS A 238 6.27 -9.68 -16.12
CA LYS A 238 6.90 -10.62 -17.06
C LYS A 238 6.34 -12.03 -16.85
N PRO A 239 5.75 -12.71 -17.88
CA PRO A 239 5.14 -14.03 -17.74
C PRO A 239 6.08 -15.08 -17.13
N ASP A 240 7.37 -15.08 -17.52
CA ASP A 240 8.37 -16.02 -17.01
C ASP A 240 8.64 -15.85 -15.52
N VAL A 241 8.53 -14.63 -15.02
CA VAL A 241 8.65 -14.35 -13.58
C VAL A 241 7.39 -14.86 -12.86
N LEU A 242 6.20 -14.62 -13.40
CA LEU A 242 4.94 -15.12 -12.82
C LEU A 242 4.92 -16.65 -12.71
N ARG A 243 5.42 -17.37 -13.71
CA ARG A 243 5.52 -18.85 -13.69
C ARG A 243 6.22 -19.39 -12.45
N ARG A 244 7.16 -18.65 -11.89
CA ARG A 244 7.87 -19.05 -10.66
C ARG A 244 6.98 -19.09 -9.43
N PHE A 245 5.87 -18.36 -9.44
CA PHE A 245 4.92 -18.23 -8.32
C PHE A 245 3.61 -18.96 -8.58
N VAL A 246 3.13 -18.96 -9.82
CA VAL A 246 1.84 -19.54 -10.21
C VAL A 246 1.98 -20.97 -10.76
N GLY A 247 3.20 -21.39 -11.10
CA GLY A 247 3.47 -22.67 -11.76
C GLY A 247 3.15 -22.60 -13.25
N SER A 248 2.79 -23.74 -13.84
CA SER A 248 2.54 -23.88 -15.28
C SER A 248 1.07 -23.68 -15.69
N ASP A 249 0.28 -23.01 -14.88
CA ASP A 249 -1.12 -22.66 -15.20
C ASP A 249 -1.14 -21.44 -16.14
N GLU A 250 -1.04 -21.68 -17.45
CA GLU A 250 -0.98 -20.62 -18.46
C GLU A 250 -2.23 -19.75 -18.48
N ALA A 251 -3.42 -20.31 -18.28
CA ALA A 251 -4.66 -19.54 -18.24
C ALA A 251 -4.66 -18.54 -17.07
N LYS A 252 -4.12 -18.94 -15.92
CA LYS A 252 -4.00 -18.05 -14.76
C LYS A 252 -2.92 -17.00 -14.96
N ILE A 253 -1.81 -17.33 -15.62
CA ILE A 253 -0.76 -16.38 -15.98
C ILE A 253 -1.30 -15.33 -16.91
N GLU A 254 -2.02 -15.74 -17.99
CA GLU A 254 -2.66 -14.86 -18.94
C GLU A 254 -3.65 -13.90 -18.25
N ALA A 255 -4.54 -14.44 -17.40
CA ALA A 255 -5.50 -13.64 -16.64
C ALA A 255 -4.83 -12.61 -15.70
N ILE A 256 -3.67 -12.93 -15.11
CA ILE A 256 -2.90 -11.98 -14.30
C ILE A 256 -2.22 -10.95 -15.20
N CYS A 257 -1.64 -11.35 -16.34
CA CYS A 257 -1.01 -10.43 -17.28
C CYS A 257 -2.02 -9.44 -17.88
N ASP A 258 -3.24 -9.87 -18.12
CA ASP A 258 -4.31 -9.02 -18.66
C ASP A 258 -4.70 -7.87 -17.72
N ILE A 259 -4.47 -8.02 -16.42
CA ILE A 259 -4.72 -6.96 -15.45
C ILE A 259 -3.65 -5.87 -15.52
N PHE A 260 -2.42 -6.21 -15.90
CA PHE A 260 -1.35 -5.22 -16.02
C PHE A 260 -1.53 -4.35 -17.27
N THR A 261 -1.10 -3.09 -17.17
CA THR A 261 -0.79 -2.28 -18.35
C THR A 261 0.69 -2.47 -18.73
N GLY A 262 1.17 -1.84 -19.78
CA GLY A 262 2.59 -1.90 -20.14
C GLY A 262 3.48 -1.38 -18.99
N LEU A 263 4.41 -2.20 -18.51
CA LEU A 263 5.35 -1.89 -17.45
C LEU A 263 6.77 -2.18 -17.93
N TYR A 264 7.58 -1.13 -18.07
CA TYR A 264 8.88 -1.21 -18.69
C TYR A 264 9.98 -0.85 -17.68
N SER A 265 11.07 -1.63 -17.73
CA SER A 265 12.29 -1.27 -17.01
C SER A 265 12.95 -0.05 -17.65
N LEU A 266 13.64 0.75 -16.86
CA LEU A 266 14.51 1.81 -17.32
C LEU A 266 15.98 1.49 -16.95
N ASP A 267 16.31 0.20 -16.81
CA ASP A 267 17.67 -0.27 -16.54
C ASP A 267 18.63 0.06 -17.67
N ARG A 268 19.93 -0.17 -17.44
CA ARG A 268 21.00 0.06 -18.41
C ARG A 268 21.18 -1.15 -19.32
N ASP A 269 20.18 -1.42 -20.11
CA ASP A 269 20.17 -2.50 -21.09
C ASP A 269 19.33 -2.12 -22.30
N GLU A 270 19.27 -2.98 -23.29
CA GLU A 270 18.51 -2.74 -24.53
C GLU A 270 17.02 -2.54 -24.27
N GLU A 271 16.44 -3.25 -23.27
CA GLU A 271 15.02 -3.10 -22.90
C GLU A 271 14.76 -1.69 -22.31
N GLY A 272 15.65 -1.20 -21.45
CA GLY A 272 15.55 0.11 -20.83
C GLY A 272 15.76 1.26 -21.81
N ASP A 273 16.69 1.10 -22.76
CA ASP A 273 16.93 2.10 -23.82
C ASP A 273 15.76 2.15 -24.81
N GLU A 274 15.15 1.01 -25.12
CA GLU A 274 13.91 0.95 -25.88
C GLU A 274 12.76 1.64 -25.15
N ALA A 275 12.60 1.44 -23.85
CA ALA A 275 11.59 2.10 -23.06
C ALA A 275 11.77 3.64 -23.05
N VAL A 276 13.01 4.12 -22.96
CA VAL A 276 13.31 5.56 -23.11
C VAL A 276 12.89 6.06 -24.49
N ARG A 277 13.20 5.32 -25.56
CA ARG A 277 12.81 5.70 -26.93
C ARG A 277 11.30 5.79 -27.09
N LEU A 278 10.55 4.82 -26.55
CA LEU A 278 9.10 4.84 -26.55
C LEU A 278 8.54 6.05 -25.83
N ALA A 279 9.09 6.36 -24.64
CA ALA A 279 8.65 7.50 -23.83
C ALA A 279 8.94 8.84 -24.52
N LEU A 280 10.03 8.96 -25.25
CA LEU A 280 10.37 10.19 -26.01
C LEU A 280 9.53 10.33 -27.29
N GLN A 281 9.13 9.23 -27.90
CA GLN A 281 8.33 9.23 -29.12
C GLN A 281 6.86 9.67 -28.85
N ASP A 282 6.28 9.19 -27.76
CA ASP A 282 4.88 9.50 -27.39
C ASP A 282 4.76 9.66 -25.87
N PRO A 283 5.25 10.79 -25.30
CA PRO A 283 5.28 10.96 -23.85
C PRO A 283 3.89 11.00 -23.21
N GLU A 284 2.83 11.39 -23.93
CA GLU A 284 1.46 11.42 -23.41
C GLU A 284 0.90 10.02 -23.12
N ARG A 285 1.45 9.00 -23.74
CA ARG A 285 1.06 7.60 -23.54
C ARG A 285 1.61 7.00 -22.25
N TYR A 286 2.56 7.64 -21.59
CA TYR A 286 3.30 7.06 -20.48
C TYR A 286 3.28 7.91 -19.23
N VAL A 287 3.70 7.29 -18.13
CA VAL A 287 4.01 7.90 -16.84
C VAL A 287 5.30 7.32 -16.29
N LEU A 288 6.21 8.17 -15.80
CA LEU A 288 7.37 7.75 -15.04
C LEU A 288 7.00 7.64 -13.57
N LYS A 289 7.32 6.50 -12.95
CA LYS A 289 7.04 6.23 -11.54
C LYS A 289 8.33 5.95 -10.77
N PRO A 290 8.66 6.74 -9.73
CA PRO A 290 9.81 6.47 -8.86
C PRO A 290 9.47 5.39 -7.84
N GLN A 291 10.50 4.87 -7.15
CA GLN A 291 10.35 3.95 -6.03
C GLN A 291 9.98 4.73 -4.75
N ARG A 292 8.87 5.47 -4.79
CA ARG A 292 8.34 6.24 -3.66
C ARG A 292 6.86 5.95 -3.50
N GLU A 293 6.43 5.90 -2.24
CA GLU A 293 5.02 5.85 -1.86
C GLU A 293 4.50 7.27 -1.57
N GLY A 294 3.18 7.42 -1.45
CA GLY A 294 2.56 8.67 -0.99
C GLY A 294 1.92 9.56 -2.07
N GLY A 295 2.06 9.22 -3.35
CA GLY A 295 1.53 10.01 -4.48
C GLY A 295 2.27 11.32 -4.73
N GLY A 296 1.98 12.00 -5.83
CA GLY A 296 2.57 13.30 -6.18
C GLY A 296 4.02 13.26 -6.67
N ASN A 297 4.57 12.05 -6.91
CA ASN A 297 5.96 11.87 -7.32
C ASN A 297 6.12 11.43 -8.77
N ASN A 298 5.02 11.18 -9.48
CA ASN A 298 5.04 10.70 -10.86
C ASN A 298 5.28 11.86 -11.84
N VAL A 299 5.87 11.55 -13.01
CA VAL A 299 6.06 12.51 -14.10
C VAL A 299 5.19 12.10 -15.28
N TYR A 300 4.47 13.04 -15.86
CA TYR A 300 3.46 12.80 -16.90
C TYR A 300 3.72 13.60 -18.16
N GLY A 301 3.34 13.05 -19.30
CA GLY A 301 3.21 13.75 -20.57
C GLY A 301 4.44 14.56 -20.97
N ALA A 302 4.26 15.81 -21.30
CA ALA A 302 5.32 16.70 -21.81
C ALA A 302 6.52 16.89 -20.87
N ASP A 303 6.40 16.56 -19.58
CA ASP A 303 7.50 16.67 -18.61
C ASP A 303 8.44 15.45 -18.64
N ILE A 304 8.02 14.33 -19.25
CA ILE A 304 8.82 13.09 -19.32
C ILE A 304 10.17 13.28 -20.02
N PRO A 305 10.24 13.93 -21.21
CA PRO A 305 11.53 14.12 -21.89
C PRO A 305 12.54 14.93 -21.06
N ALA A 306 12.09 15.98 -20.41
CA ALA A 306 12.94 16.81 -19.55
C ALA A 306 13.42 16.05 -18.32
N ALA A 307 12.54 15.25 -17.69
CA ALA A 307 12.88 14.42 -16.57
C ALA A 307 13.93 13.35 -16.95
N LEU A 308 13.72 12.61 -18.04
CA LEU A 308 14.67 11.61 -18.52
C LEU A 308 16.04 12.21 -18.87
N ALA A 309 16.07 13.40 -19.47
CA ALA A 309 17.30 14.08 -19.80
C ALA A 309 18.08 14.59 -18.58
N SER A 310 17.40 14.83 -17.46
CA SER A 310 18.03 15.28 -16.21
C SER A 310 18.57 14.16 -15.34
N MET A 311 18.12 12.92 -15.55
CA MET A 311 18.53 11.75 -14.75
C MET A 311 19.88 11.23 -15.18
N SER A 312 20.74 10.88 -14.21
CA SER A 312 21.86 9.99 -14.48
C SER A 312 21.32 8.60 -14.85
N GLU A 313 22.16 7.81 -15.52
CA GLU A 313 21.79 6.43 -15.86
C GLU A 313 21.49 5.58 -14.61
N GLU A 314 22.15 5.83 -13.49
CA GLU A 314 21.90 5.16 -12.20
C GLU A 314 20.55 5.58 -11.64
N GLU A 315 20.25 6.86 -11.68
CA GLU A 315 18.95 7.40 -11.23
C GLU A 315 17.82 6.87 -12.09
N ARG A 316 18.01 6.79 -13.41
CA ARG A 316 17.04 6.22 -14.35
C ARG A 316 16.62 4.79 -13.96
N SER A 317 17.57 3.93 -13.54
CA SER A 317 17.29 2.55 -13.14
C SER A 317 16.40 2.43 -11.88
N ALA A 318 16.31 3.49 -11.08
CA ALA A 318 15.40 3.56 -9.93
C ALA A 318 13.95 3.94 -10.31
N TRP A 319 13.67 4.17 -11.59
CA TRP A 319 12.34 4.48 -12.10
C TRP A 319 11.81 3.33 -12.95
N ILE A 320 10.50 3.31 -13.15
CA ILE A 320 9.84 2.51 -14.18
C ILE A 320 9.06 3.42 -15.13
N LEU A 321 8.91 2.97 -16.36
CA LEU A 321 7.96 3.54 -17.30
C LEU A 321 6.70 2.68 -17.29
N MET A 322 5.54 3.32 -17.14
CA MET A 322 4.24 2.65 -17.15
C MET A 322 3.37 3.26 -18.23
N GLU A 323 2.69 2.42 -19.00
CA GLU A 323 1.70 2.89 -19.95
C GLU A 323 0.49 3.46 -19.22
N ARG A 324 0.05 4.66 -19.61
CA ARG A 324 -1.10 5.32 -18.97
C ARG A 324 -2.38 4.53 -19.22
N ILE A 325 -3.19 4.47 -18.18
CA ILE A 325 -4.55 3.95 -18.28
C ILE A 325 -5.45 5.15 -18.56
N PHE A 326 -6.28 5.04 -19.56
CA PHE A 326 -7.24 6.08 -19.94
C PHE A 326 -8.66 5.64 -19.55
N PRO A 327 -9.12 6.01 -18.34
CA PRO A 327 -10.43 5.58 -17.89
C PRO A 327 -11.55 6.35 -18.59
N PRO A 328 -12.73 5.73 -18.74
CA PRO A 328 -13.91 6.43 -19.20
C PRO A 328 -14.28 7.56 -18.24
N LEU A 329 -14.76 8.67 -18.78
CA LEU A 329 -15.20 9.80 -17.98
C LEU A 329 -16.64 9.60 -17.50
N SER A 330 -16.88 9.92 -16.24
CA SER A 330 -18.22 10.02 -15.67
C SER A 330 -18.57 11.48 -15.38
N THR A 331 -19.86 11.82 -15.47
CA THR A 331 -20.33 13.14 -15.04
C THR A 331 -20.95 13.06 -13.66
N GLY A 332 -20.46 13.88 -12.73
CA GLY A 332 -20.93 13.88 -11.35
C GLY A 332 -20.66 15.20 -10.65
N TYR A 333 -20.81 15.20 -9.35
CA TYR A 333 -20.61 16.37 -8.51
C TYR A 333 -19.45 16.12 -7.54
N MET A 334 -18.58 17.11 -7.38
CA MET A 334 -17.55 17.07 -6.35
C MET A 334 -17.91 18.11 -5.28
N ILE A 335 -18.28 17.62 -4.12
CA ILE A 335 -18.67 18.46 -2.98
C ILE A 335 -17.41 18.79 -2.17
N ARG A 336 -17.19 20.08 -1.91
CA ARG A 336 -16.06 20.58 -1.14
C ARG A 336 -16.53 21.46 0.01
N PRO A 337 -15.86 21.43 1.17
CA PRO A 337 -16.23 22.24 2.33
C PRO A 337 -16.26 23.75 2.06
N ASP A 338 -15.41 24.22 1.14
CA ASP A 338 -15.23 25.63 0.78
C ASP A 338 -16.09 26.09 -0.42
N ALA A 339 -16.96 25.22 -0.94
CA ALA A 339 -17.78 25.51 -2.13
C ALA A 339 -18.84 26.60 -1.93
N GLY A 340 -19.01 27.13 -0.70
CA GLY A 340 -20.02 28.13 -0.38
C GLY A 340 -21.44 27.58 -0.48
N THR A 341 -22.43 28.49 -0.72
CA THR A 341 -23.87 28.15 -0.81
C THR A 341 -24.38 27.98 -2.24
N ALA A 342 -23.52 28.12 -3.24
CA ALA A 342 -23.92 27.94 -4.62
C ALA A 342 -24.20 26.46 -4.91
N PRO A 343 -25.24 26.12 -5.70
CA PRO A 343 -25.47 24.75 -6.13
C PRO A 343 -24.24 24.18 -6.84
N PRO A 344 -23.84 22.94 -6.54
CA PRO A 344 -22.70 22.33 -7.23
C PRO A 344 -23.01 22.13 -8.71
N THR A 345 -22.01 22.38 -9.55
CA THR A 345 -22.10 22.14 -11.00
C THR A 345 -21.55 20.75 -11.35
N PRO A 346 -22.13 20.05 -12.33
CA PRO A 346 -21.59 18.77 -12.80
C PRO A 346 -20.21 18.96 -13.43
N VAL A 347 -19.30 18.05 -13.13
CA VAL A 347 -17.92 18.01 -13.62
C VAL A 347 -17.58 16.66 -14.20
N GLN A 348 -16.53 16.59 -15.03
CA GLN A 348 -16.02 15.32 -15.55
C GLN A 348 -15.08 14.69 -14.52
N LEU A 349 -15.34 13.44 -14.20
CA LEU A 349 -14.71 12.68 -13.11
C LEU A 349 -14.07 11.40 -13.64
N VAL A 350 -13.05 10.96 -12.91
CA VAL A 350 -12.40 9.67 -13.04
C VAL A 350 -12.36 9.00 -11.67
N SER A 351 -12.74 7.73 -11.61
CA SER A 351 -12.75 6.96 -10.36
C SER A 351 -11.75 5.81 -10.41
N GLU A 352 -11.02 5.64 -9.33
CA GLU A 352 -10.06 4.56 -9.09
C GLU A 352 -10.60 3.65 -8.00
N LEU A 353 -10.67 2.35 -8.29
CA LEU A 353 -11.17 1.33 -7.38
C LEU A 353 -10.00 0.66 -6.65
N GLY A 354 -9.95 0.79 -5.33
CA GLY A 354 -9.06 0.03 -4.46
C GLY A 354 -9.76 -1.18 -3.86
N ILE A 355 -9.17 -2.35 -3.99
CA ILE A 355 -9.67 -3.59 -3.38
C ILE A 355 -8.75 -3.99 -2.23
N PHE A 356 -9.32 -4.11 -1.03
CA PHE A 356 -8.59 -4.56 0.14
C PHE A 356 -8.54 -6.09 0.20
N GLY A 357 -7.35 -6.61 0.50
CA GLY A 357 -7.09 -8.01 0.70
C GLY A 357 -6.35 -8.26 2.02
N ALA A 358 -6.63 -9.39 2.63
CA ALA A 358 -5.94 -9.85 3.84
C ALA A 358 -5.48 -11.29 3.66
N ILE A 359 -4.18 -11.52 3.92
CA ILE A 359 -3.55 -12.83 3.78
C ILE A 359 -2.79 -13.16 5.06
N ILE A 360 -2.99 -14.36 5.58
CA ILE A 360 -2.13 -14.95 6.63
C ILE A 360 -1.58 -16.26 6.09
N GLY A 361 -0.28 -16.43 6.19
CA GLY A 361 0.38 -17.65 5.72
C GLY A 361 1.65 -17.97 6.49
N SER A 362 2.10 -19.20 6.34
CA SER A 362 3.42 -19.66 6.70
C SER A 362 4.26 -19.88 5.45
N LYS A 363 5.50 -20.39 5.62
CA LYS A 363 6.38 -20.74 4.50
C LYS A 363 5.70 -21.68 3.48
N ASP A 364 4.86 -22.61 3.96
CA ASP A 364 4.37 -23.72 3.14
C ASP A 364 2.83 -23.69 2.96
N LYS A 365 2.12 -22.79 3.66
CA LYS A 365 0.66 -22.84 3.70
C LYS A 365 0.03 -21.46 3.83
N ILE A 366 -0.99 -21.20 3.02
CA ILE A 366 -1.91 -20.08 3.19
C ILE A 366 -2.98 -20.53 4.19
N LEU A 367 -3.13 -19.79 5.29
CA LEU A 367 -4.09 -20.05 6.37
C LEU A 367 -5.34 -19.19 6.23
N TYR A 368 -5.21 -17.99 5.67
CA TYR A 368 -6.28 -17.04 5.45
C TYR A 368 -6.00 -16.27 4.17
N ASN A 369 -6.97 -16.13 3.28
CA ASN A 369 -6.87 -15.33 2.06
C ASN A 369 -8.27 -14.84 1.70
N ARG A 370 -8.54 -13.55 1.89
CA ARG A 370 -9.87 -12.96 1.63
C ARG A 370 -9.76 -11.56 1.05
N GLN A 371 -10.63 -11.26 0.11
CA GLN A 371 -11.03 -9.90 -0.21
C GLN A 371 -11.90 -9.40 0.95
N VAL A 372 -11.60 -8.22 1.49
CA VAL A 372 -12.23 -7.74 2.74
C VAL A 372 -12.97 -6.42 2.60
N GLY A 373 -12.94 -5.78 1.44
CA GLY A 373 -13.66 -4.54 1.20
C GLY A 373 -13.06 -3.76 0.04
N HIS A 374 -13.54 -2.54 -0.12
CA HIS A 374 -13.12 -1.68 -1.23
C HIS A 374 -13.00 -0.21 -0.79
N MET A 375 -12.41 0.57 -1.68
CA MET A 375 -12.36 2.02 -1.65
C MET A 375 -12.64 2.51 -3.07
N LEU A 376 -13.46 3.53 -3.22
CA LEU A 376 -13.53 4.28 -4.47
C LEU A 376 -12.96 5.67 -4.23
N ARG A 377 -12.03 6.08 -5.08
CA ARG A 377 -11.39 7.40 -5.05
C ARG A 377 -11.66 8.11 -6.36
N THR A 378 -12.40 9.21 -6.27
CA THR A 378 -12.86 9.97 -7.44
C THR A 378 -12.14 11.32 -7.50
N LYS A 379 -11.70 11.71 -8.68
CA LYS A 379 -10.99 12.96 -8.96
C LYS A 379 -11.54 13.66 -10.20
N LEU A 380 -11.22 14.94 -10.36
CA LEU A 380 -11.46 15.64 -11.62
C LEU A 380 -10.65 14.99 -12.74
N SER A 381 -11.23 14.87 -13.93
CA SER A 381 -10.56 14.31 -15.12
C SER A 381 -9.30 15.08 -15.52
N THR A 382 -9.19 16.35 -15.13
CA THR A 382 -8.03 17.22 -15.37
C THR A 382 -6.87 16.99 -14.40
N ALA A 383 -7.09 16.25 -13.29
CA ALA A 383 -6.06 15.94 -12.32
C ALA A 383 -5.30 14.66 -12.70
N ASN A 384 -3.98 14.72 -12.78
CA ASN A 384 -3.16 13.55 -13.07
C ASN A 384 -3.20 12.53 -11.94
N GLU A 385 -3.24 12.98 -10.67
CA GLU A 385 -3.27 12.12 -9.49
C GLU A 385 -4.47 12.40 -8.59
N GLY A 386 -4.99 11.36 -7.93
CA GLY A 386 -6.18 11.42 -7.08
C GLY A 386 -5.88 11.50 -5.59
N GLY A 387 -4.85 12.23 -5.17
CA GLY A 387 -4.50 12.38 -3.77
C GLY A 387 -5.63 13.01 -2.93
N VAL A 388 -6.42 12.19 -2.23
CA VAL A 388 -7.49 12.67 -1.33
C VAL A 388 -6.91 13.56 -0.24
N ALA A 389 -5.77 13.19 0.31
CA ALA A 389 -5.06 13.97 1.30
C ALA A 389 -4.58 15.34 0.80
N ALA A 390 -4.23 15.42 -0.47
CA ALA A 390 -3.83 16.67 -1.12
C ALA A 390 -5.03 17.51 -1.60
N GLY A 391 -6.27 17.09 -1.34
CA GLY A 391 -7.48 17.78 -1.80
C GLY A 391 -7.76 17.65 -3.30
N LEU A 392 -7.05 16.76 -4.00
CA LEU A 392 -7.19 16.54 -5.44
C LEU A 392 -8.27 15.50 -5.79
N GLY A 393 -8.72 14.74 -4.80
CA GLY A 393 -9.76 13.73 -4.95
C GLY A 393 -10.67 13.65 -3.73
N ALA A 394 -11.73 12.87 -3.85
CA ALA A 394 -12.69 12.58 -2.79
C ALA A 394 -12.89 11.06 -2.67
N LEU A 395 -13.26 10.59 -1.48
CA LEU A 395 -13.74 9.22 -1.31
C LEU A 395 -15.19 9.14 -1.75
N ASP A 396 -15.54 8.02 -2.34
CA ASP A 396 -16.83 7.76 -2.95
C ASP A 396 -17.28 6.31 -2.65
N SER A 397 -18.45 5.93 -3.11
CA SER A 397 -18.94 4.55 -3.08
C SER A 397 -19.18 4.04 -4.49
N PRO A 398 -18.80 2.79 -4.81
CA PRO A 398 -19.23 2.16 -6.04
C PRO A 398 -20.75 2.09 -6.09
N TYR A 399 -21.33 2.32 -7.26
CA TYR A 399 -22.72 2.11 -7.55
C TYR A 399 -22.82 1.08 -8.67
N LEU A 400 -23.34 -0.10 -8.35
CA LEU A 400 -23.39 -1.21 -9.29
C LEU A 400 -24.62 -1.06 -10.19
N ILE A 401 -24.39 -1.21 -11.48
CA ILE A 401 -25.45 -1.23 -12.50
C ILE A 401 -25.32 -2.52 -13.31
N ASP A 402 -26.44 -3.03 -13.80
CA ASP A 402 -26.50 -4.19 -14.69
C ASP A 402 -25.94 -3.87 -16.10
#